data_2205267d8304a492722d49bdfd39e165
#
_entry.id   2205267d8304a492722d49bdfd39e165
#
_cell.length_a   1.000
_cell.length_b   1.000
_cell.length_c   1.000
_cell.angle_alpha   90.00
_cell.angle_beta   90.00
_cell.angle_gamma   90.00
#
_symmetry.space_group_name_H-M   'P 1'
#
loop_
_entity.id
_entity.type
_entity.pdbx_description
1 polymer ?
#
loop_
_entity_poly.entity_id
_entity_poly.type
_entity_poly.pdbx_seq_one_letter_code
_entity_poly.pdbx_strand_id
1 'polypeptide(L)' 'MTVVVRIRGTDKKIEVKDVINFKMDTAHFWLKLKGDNYKTFWRRHIELVRIKDSEVEKWQKKKNRN' A
#
# COMPACT_ATOMS: atom_id res chain seq x y z
N MET A 1 -4.56 -7.04 -1.04
CA MET A 1 -4.48 -5.67 -1.61
C MET A 1 -3.08 -5.39 -2.14
N THR A 2 -2.96 -4.42 -2.99
CA THR A 2 -1.66 -3.98 -3.50
C THR A 2 -1.37 -2.59 -2.95
N VAL A 3 -0.17 -2.40 -2.42
CA VAL A 3 0.27 -1.12 -1.88
C VAL A 3 1.40 -0.59 -2.76
N VAL A 4 1.26 0.64 -3.21
CA VAL A 4 2.29 1.31 -4.01
C VAL A 4 2.93 2.39 -3.17
N VAL A 5 4.25 2.32 -3.04
CA VAL A 5 5.04 3.25 -2.26
C VAL A 5 5.97 4.02 -3.19
N ARG A 6 5.96 5.34 -3.08
CA ARG A 6 6.88 6.19 -3.84
C ARG A 6 8.04 6.61 -2.95
N ILE A 7 9.24 6.41 -3.44
CA ILE A 7 10.44 6.77 -2.71
C ILE A 7 10.70 8.26 -2.83
N ARG A 8 10.94 8.91 -1.70
CA ARG A 8 11.16 10.36 -1.62
C ARG A 8 12.35 10.81 -2.48
N GLY A 9 12.14 11.88 -3.21
CA GLY A 9 13.17 12.46 -4.06
C GLY A 9 13.43 11.72 -5.37
N THR A 10 12.59 10.73 -5.69
CA THR A 10 12.70 9.97 -6.94
C THR A 10 11.32 9.77 -7.54
N ASP A 11 11.29 9.30 -8.78
CA ASP A 11 10.05 8.86 -9.43
C ASP A 11 9.83 7.36 -9.28
N LYS A 12 10.67 6.69 -8.49
CA LYS A 12 10.56 5.25 -8.28
C LYS A 12 9.34 4.92 -7.46
N LYS A 13 8.58 3.95 -7.95
CA LYS A 13 7.44 3.40 -7.24
C LYS A 13 7.69 1.93 -6.99
N ILE A 14 7.42 1.50 -5.77
CA ILE A 14 7.53 0.10 -5.39
C ILE A 14 6.13 -0.42 -5.20
N GLU A 15 5.77 -1.45 -5.95
CA GLU A 15 4.46 -2.09 -5.85
C GLU A 15 4.61 -3.38 -5.06
N VAL A 16 3.87 -3.48 -3.96
CA VAL A 16 3.89 -4.65 -3.09
C VAL A 16 2.52 -5.32 -3.19
N LYS A 17 2.52 -6.56 -3.69
CA LYS A 17 1.30 -7.36 -3.86
C LYS A 17 1.08 -8.28 -2.68
N ASP A 18 -0.12 -8.82 -2.58
CA ASP A 18 -0.52 -9.78 -1.55
C ASP A 18 -0.43 -9.22 -0.13
N VAL A 19 -0.67 -7.93 0.01
CA VAL A 19 -0.72 -7.29 1.32
C VAL A 19 -2.07 -7.60 1.96
N ILE A 20 -2.04 -8.11 3.19
CA ILE A 20 -3.27 -8.42 3.94
C ILE A 20 -3.54 -7.40 5.04
N ASN A 21 -2.52 -6.68 5.47
CA ASN A 21 -2.69 -5.63 6.47
C ASN A 21 -1.51 -4.66 6.39
N PHE A 22 -1.68 -3.48 6.95
CA PHE A 22 -0.62 -2.50 7.03
C PHE A 22 -0.76 -1.68 8.31
N LYS A 23 0.36 -1.13 8.74
CA LYS A 23 0.41 -0.28 9.93
C LYS A 23 1.45 0.81 9.71
N MET A 24 1.15 2.01 10.17
CA MET A 24 2.10 3.13 10.10
C MET A 24 2.31 3.69 11.50
N ASP A 25 3.56 3.78 11.90
CA ASP A 25 3.92 4.45 13.14
C ASP A 25 4.77 5.69 12.83
N THR A 26 5.40 6.29 13.85
CA THR A 26 6.19 7.51 13.67
C THR A 26 7.41 7.32 12.78
N ALA A 27 7.98 6.14 12.77
CA ALA A 27 9.26 5.88 12.10
C ALA A 27 9.13 4.92 10.92
N HIS A 28 8.18 4.01 10.95
CA HIS A 28 8.08 2.91 10.00
C HIS A 28 6.71 2.76 9.40
N PHE A 29 6.69 2.24 8.18
CA PHE A 29 5.49 1.77 7.52
C PHE A 29 5.62 0.26 7.31
N TRP A 30 4.75 -0.51 7.93
CA TRP A 30 4.78 -1.96 7.95
C TRP A 30 3.72 -2.52 7.03
N LEU A 31 4.10 -3.51 6.24
CA LEU A 31 3.16 -4.26 5.41
C LEU A 31 3.21 -5.73 5.84
N LYS A 32 2.05 -6.28 6.17
CA LYS A 32 1.94 -7.72 6.41
C LYS A 32 1.48 -8.36 5.10
N LEU A 33 2.25 -9.34 4.65
CA LEU A 33 1.99 -10.05 3.41
C LEU A 33 1.43 -11.42 3.68
N LYS A 34 0.80 -11.99 2.68
CA LYS A 34 0.31 -13.35 2.73
C LYS A 34 1.46 -14.32 3.04
N GLY A 35 1.20 -15.33 3.90
CA GLY A 35 2.22 -16.30 4.26
C GLY A 35 3.18 -15.86 5.36
N ASP A 36 2.72 -14.99 6.26
CA ASP A 36 3.48 -14.49 7.41
C ASP A 36 4.76 -13.75 7.03
N ASN A 37 4.78 -13.14 5.88
CA ASN A 37 5.88 -12.29 5.45
C ASN A 37 5.58 -10.82 5.80
N TYR A 38 6.65 -10.06 6.05
CA TYR A 38 6.54 -8.64 6.37
C TYR A 38 7.48 -7.84 5.51
N LYS A 39 7.07 -6.62 5.19
CA LYS A 39 7.90 -5.65 4.51
C LYS A 39 7.83 -4.34 5.24
N THR A 40 8.98 -3.69 5.45
CA THR A 40 9.07 -2.47 6.24
C THR A 40 9.77 -1.39 5.45
N PHE A 41 9.24 -0.18 5.53
CA PHE A 41 9.87 1.01 4.96
C PHE A 41 10.07 2.04 6.05
N TRP A 42 11.14 2.83 5.95
CA TRP A 42 11.30 4.01 6.76
C TRP A 42 10.35 5.09 6.28
N ARG A 43 9.54 5.64 7.16
CA ARG A 43 8.57 6.68 6.81
C ARG A 43 9.21 7.87 6.13
N ARG A 44 10.38 8.27 6.60
CA ARG A 44 11.10 9.41 6.03
C ARG A 44 11.60 9.18 4.60
N HIS A 45 11.66 7.93 4.16
CA HIS A 45 12.11 7.58 2.81
C HIS A 45 10.95 7.46 1.83
N ILE A 46 9.73 7.52 2.30
CA ILE A 46 8.56 7.41 1.42
C ILE A 46 7.81 8.73 1.38
N GLU A 47 7.34 9.08 0.20
CA GLU A 47 6.67 10.35 -0.04
C GLU A 47 5.18 10.17 -0.23
N LEU A 48 4.79 9.05 -0.83
CA LEU A 48 3.41 8.76 -1.14
C LEU A 48 3.12 7.29 -0.95
N VAL A 49 1.97 6.99 -0.35
CA VAL A 49 1.47 5.62 -0.24
C VAL A 49 0.09 5.58 -0.88
N ARG A 50 -0.08 4.66 -1.80
CA ARG A 50 -1.37 4.44 -2.45
C ARG A 50 -1.77 2.99 -2.28
N ILE A 51 -3.00 2.78 -1.85
CA ILE A 51 -3.54 1.45 -1.66
C ILE A 51 -4.49 1.16 -2.81
N LYS A 52 -4.21 0.07 -3.52
CA LYS A 52 -5.07 -0.41 -4.59
C LYS A 52 -5.73 -1.70 -4.16
N ASP A 53 -7.03 -1.74 -4.24
CA ASP A 53 -7.78 -2.95 -3.98
C ASP A 53 -8.81 -3.07 -5.08
N SER A 54 -8.57 -3.98 -6.00
CA SER A 54 -9.42 -4.13 -7.17
C SER A 54 -10.85 -4.53 -6.83
N GLU A 55 -11.03 -5.28 -5.78
CA GLU A 55 -12.38 -5.66 -5.32
C GLU A 55 -13.13 -4.46 -4.78
N VAL A 56 -12.46 -3.64 -3.98
CA VAL A 56 -13.04 -2.41 -3.45
C VAL A 56 -13.35 -1.44 -4.58
N GLU A 57 -12.46 -1.31 -5.55
CA GLU A 57 -12.69 -0.45 -6.70
C GLU A 57 -13.91 -0.87 -7.51
N LYS A 58 -14.05 -2.18 -7.76
CA LYS A 58 -15.23 -2.71 -8.44
C LYS A 58 -16.50 -2.42 -7.67
N TRP A 59 -16.45 -2.60 -6.38
CA TRP A 59 -17.59 -2.37 -5.51
C TRP A 59 -18.00 -0.89 -5.51
N GLN A 60 -17.03 0.01 -5.45
CA GLN A 60 -17.27 1.45 -5.49
C GLN A 60 -17.88 1.89 -6.81
N LYS A 61 -17.38 1.38 -7.92
CA LYS A 61 -17.95 1.66 -9.24
C LYS A 61 -19.40 1.23 -9.33
N LYS A 62 -19.72 0.06 -8.84
CA LYS A 62 -21.06 -0.46 -8.81
C LYS A 62 -21.98 0.43 -7.98
N LYS A 63 -21.48 0.88 -6.85
CA LYS A 63 -22.22 1.75 -5.95
C LYS A 63 -22.45 3.13 -6.57
N ASN A 64 -21.49 3.64 -7.31
CA ASN A 64 -21.60 4.94 -7.95
C ASN A 64 -22.62 4.97 -9.09
N ARG A 65 -22.97 3.83 -9.65
CA ARG A 65 -23.98 3.73 -10.68
C ARG A 65 -25.39 3.83 -10.13
N ASN A 66 -25.53 3.60 -8.87
CA ASN A 66 -26.82 3.72 -8.22
C ASN A 66 -27.06 5.13 -7.71
#